data_8ce122312175252c660f5c4e7ce46da9
#
_entry.id   8ce122312175252c660f5c4e7ce46da9
#
_cell.length_a   1.000
_cell.length_b   1.000
_cell.length_c   1.000
_cell.angle_alpha   90.00
_cell.angle_beta   90.00
_cell.angle_gamma   90.00
#
_symmetry.space_group_name_H-M   'P 1'
#
loop_
_entity.id
_entity.type
_entity.pdbx_description
1 polymer ?
#
loop_
_entity_poly.entity_id
_entity_poly.type
_entity_poly.pdbx_seq_one_letter_code
_entity_poly.pdbx_strand_id
1 'polypeptide(L)'
;MGTSPFIGAGQFGYRALEWRSKFLNDTKAMLEILETSYAKGARGIEVIPTGKILEAAQIMNETYDDYVITGSTYPDVDPKTELLVKKGAKIIFVHGIISDKKGINLVRLLDEISGYGIIPGIASHDPIPTIKFCIENSLNVRVFLIPFNSYGFLMGKAKELEEIVDNTTNFYFVGMKTLAAGEIKPDVAFQYIANHNICAVTIGMVTKQQAEESTEIALKSLNNNLK
;
A
#
# COMPACT_ATOMS: atom_id res chain seq x y z
N MET A 1 2.58 5.73 -4.12
CA MET A 1 3.65 4.85 -4.60
C MET A 1 3.81 3.64 -3.67
N GLY A 2 3.88 2.41 -4.19
CA GLY A 2 4.12 1.19 -3.40
C GLY A 2 5.57 0.72 -3.54
N THR A 3 6.19 0.25 -2.46
CA THR A 3 7.62 -0.09 -2.43
C THR A 3 7.93 -1.59 -2.65
N SER A 4 6.93 -2.41 -2.89
CA SER A 4 7.12 -3.84 -3.14
C SER A 4 8.15 -4.18 -4.23
N PRO A 5 8.27 -3.44 -5.36
CA PRO A 5 9.34 -3.70 -6.32
C PRO A 5 10.73 -3.40 -5.77
N PHE A 6 10.87 -2.36 -4.95
CA PHE A 6 12.17 -1.97 -4.39
C PHE A 6 12.75 -3.01 -3.43
N ILE A 7 11.89 -3.74 -2.74
CA ILE A 7 12.32 -4.85 -1.88
C ILE A 7 12.48 -6.18 -2.63
N GLY A 8 12.09 -6.23 -3.90
CA GLY A 8 12.06 -7.46 -4.67
C GLY A 8 11.06 -8.48 -4.13
N ALA A 9 9.81 -8.06 -3.93
CA ALA A 9 8.76 -8.94 -3.43
C ALA A 9 8.53 -10.14 -4.36
N GLY A 10 8.29 -11.33 -3.78
CA GLY A 10 8.22 -12.59 -4.51
C GLY A 10 7.17 -12.67 -5.63
N GLN A 11 6.16 -11.81 -5.59
CA GLN A 11 5.14 -11.71 -6.65
C GLN A 11 5.70 -11.31 -8.03
N PHE A 12 6.92 -10.78 -8.10
CA PHE A 12 7.59 -10.35 -9.33
C PHE A 12 8.45 -11.45 -9.96
N GLY A 13 8.47 -12.66 -9.38
CA GLY A 13 9.18 -13.80 -9.93
C GLY A 13 10.69 -13.52 -10.15
N TYR A 14 11.20 -13.83 -11.34
CA TYR A 14 12.62 -13.66 -11.69
C TYR A 14 13.11 -12.20 -11.66
N ARG A 15 12.20 -11.21 -11.86
CA ARG A 15 12.53 -9.78 -11.80
C ARG A 15 12.79 -9.28 -10.37
N ALA A 16 12.34 -10.02 -9.35
CA ALA A 16 12.46 -9.62 -7.96
C ALA A 16 13.90 -9.33 -7.54
N LEU A 17 14.84 -10.20 -7.92
CA LEU A 17 16.28 -10.04 -7.58
C LEU A 17 16.90 -8.85 -8.30
N GLU A 18 16.60 -8.65 -9.58
CA GLU A 18 17.08 -7.52 -10.37
C GLU A 18 16.63 -6.19 -9.75
N TRP A 19 15.34 -6.05 -9.46
CA TRP A 19 14.78 -4.83 -8.87
C TRP A 19 15.28 -4.58 -7.45
N ARG A 20 15.39 -5.62 -6.64
CA ARG A 20 16.01 -5.53 -5.32
C ARG A 20 17.44 -5.01 -5.40
N SER A 21 18.24 -5.55 -6.29
CA SER A 21 19.64 -5.13 -6.51
C SER A 21 19.74 -3.67 -6.96
N LYS A 22 18.80 -3.23 -7.81
CA LYS A 22 18.77 -1.86 -8.34
C LYS A 22 18.36 -0.84 -7.29
N PHE A 23 17.40 -1.16 -6.44
CA PHE A 23 16.72 -0.15 -5.62
C PHE A 23 17.02 -0.23 -4.12
N LEU A 24 17.09 -1.42 -3.51
CA LEU A 24 17.01 -1.57 -2.05
C LEU A 24 18.00 -0.70 -1.27
N ASN A 25 19.20 -0.51 -1.79
CA ASN A 25 20.28 0.24 -1.16
C ASN A 25 20.73 1.46 -2.00
N ASP A 26 19.96 1.85 -3.00
CA ASP A 26 20.21 3.02 -3.84
C ASP A 26 19.08 4.04 -3.71
N THR A 27 19.26 4.96 -2.75
CA THR A 27 18.32 6.07 -2.49
C THR A 27 18.09 6.91 -3.73
N LYS A 28 19.14 7.16 -4.53
CA LYS A 28 19.03 7.98 -5.75
C LYS A 28 18.14 7.31 -6.80
N ALA A 29 18.32 6.00 -7.02
CA ALA A 29 17.50 5.26 -7.97
C ALA A 29 16.00 5.26 -7.54
N MET A 30 15.73 5.17 -6.22
CA MET A 30 14.36 5.29 -5.70
C MET A 30 13.80 6.70 -5.89
N LEU A 31 14.56 7.75 -5.56
CA LEU A 31 14.13 9.14 -5.68
C LEU A 31 13.77 9.50 -7.12
N GLU A 32 14.50 9.01 -8.12
CA GLU A 32 14.14 9.23 -9.53
C GLU A 32 12.72 8.77 -9.87
N ILE A 33 12.26 7.66 -9.31
CA ILE A 33 10.91 7.14 -9.52
C ILE A 33 9.88 7.93 -8.69
N LEU A 34 10.21 8.24 -7.43
CA LEU A 34 9.33 8.94 -6.51
C LEU A 34 9.07 10.38 -6.97
N GLU A 35 10.11 11.13 -7.35
CA GLU A 35 10.00 12.49 -7.87
C GLU A 35 9.23 12.53 -9.19
N THR A 36 9.48 11.56 -10.09
CA THR A 36 8.72 11.45 -11.34
C THR A 36 7.23 11.23 -11.07
N SER A 37 6.89 10.32 -10.16
CA SER A 37 5.48 10.08 -9.80
C SER A 37 4.86 11.27 -9.07
N TYR A 38 5.61 11.98 -8.22
CA TYR A 38 5.16 13.20 -7.56
C TYR A 38 4.85 14.31 -8.56
N ALA A 39 5.74 14.56 -9.53
CA ALA A 39 5.53 15.53 -10.60
C ALA A 39 4.26 15.26 -11.42
N LYS A 40 3.81 13.98 -11.46
CA LYS A 40 2.56 13.55 -12.10
C LYS A 40 1.35 13.52 -11.15
N GLY A 41 1.53 13.93 -9.89
CA GLY A 41 0.45 14.12 -8.92
C GLY A 41 0.33 13.07 -7.83
N ALA A 42 1.21 12.07 -7.74
CA ALA A 42 1.26 11.18 -6.57
C ALA A 42 1.66 11.97 -5.31
N ARG A 43 0.95 11.75 -4.21
CA ARG A 43 1.15 12.50 -2.96
C ARG A 43 1.54 11.64 -1.77
N GLY A 44 2.09 10.45 -2.04
CA GLY A 44 2.53 9.61 -0.93
C GLY A 44 3.20 8.30 -1.34
N ILE A 45 3.76 7.68 -0.33
CA ILE A 45 4.46 6.41 -0.42
C ILE A 45 3.97 5.45 0.67
N GLU A 46 3.82 4.18 0.33
CA GLU A 46 3.65 3.09 1.29
C GLU A 46 4.99 2.37 1.42
N VAL A 47 5.55 2.36 2.63
CA VAL A 47 6.89 1.82 2.88
C VAL A 47 6.85 0.52 3.68
N ILE A 48 7.76 -0.40 3.33
CA ILE A 48 8.16 -1.49 4.20
C ILE A 48 9.55 -1.13 4.72
N PRO A 49 9.79 -1.05 6.05
CA PRO A 49 11.00 -0.50 6.64
C PRO A 49 12.21 -1.43 6.47
N THR A 50 12.76 -1.47 5.25
CA THR A 50 13.92 -2.27 4.89
C THR A 50 14.83 -1.51 3.91
N GLY A 51 16.13 -1.81 3.94
CA GLY A 51 17.13 -1.11 3.13
C GLY A 51 17.08 0.40 3.35
N LYS A 52 17.22 1.16 2.27
CA LYS A 52 17.18 2.63 2.28
C LYS A 52 15.82 3.24 1.91
N ILE A 53 14.74 2.45 1.93
CA ILE A 53 13.40 2.92 1.53
C ILE A 53 12.90 4.05 2.43
N LEU A 54 13.09 3.93 3.75
CA LEU A 54 12.71 5.00 4.70
C LEU A 54 13.52 6.27 4.51
N GLU A 55 14.79 6.16 4.12
CA GLU A 55 15.63 7.31 3.78
C GLU A 55 15.06 8.06 2.57
N ALA A 56 14.74 7.34 1.48
CA ALA A 56 14.12 7.94 0.29
C ALA A 56 12.75 8.57 0.60
N ALA A 57 11.91 7.89 1.38
CA ALA A 57 10.61 8.42 1.79
C ALA A 57 10.73 9.70 2.64
N GLN A 58 11.70 9.75 3.54
CA GLN A 58 11.96 10.91 4.37
C GLN A 58 12.43 12.12 3.53
N ILE A 59 13.34 11.92 2.58
CA ILE A 59 13.79 12.97 1.66
C ILE A 59 12.61 13.56 0.89
N MET A 60 11.70 12.71 0.38
CA MET A 60 10.49 13.18 -0.30
C MET A 60 9.59 13.99 0.61
N ASN A 61 9.35 13.55 1.85
CA ASN A 61 8.50 14.24 2.82
C ASN A 61 9.12 15.56 3.32
N GLU A 62 10.45 15.65 3.43
CA GLU A 62 11.17 16.88 3.77
C GLU A 62 11.23 17.86 2.59
N THR A 63 11.17 17.36 1.36
CA THR A 63 11.23 18.19 0.14
C THR A 63 9.86 18.74 -0.24
N TYR A 64 8.78 18.00 0.03
CA TYR A 64 7.43 18.31 -0.39
C TYR A 64 6.45 18.22 0.79
N ASP A 65 5.92 19.36 1.23
CA ASP A 65 5.05 19.49 2.42
C ASP A 65 3.76 18.64 2.33
N ASP A 66 3.28 18.36 1.11
CA ASP A 66 2.07 17.58 0.84
C ASP A 66 2.34 16.08 0.60
N TYR A 67 3.60 15.63 0.78
CA TYR A 67 3.96 14.23 0.56
C TYR A 67 3.79 13.38 1.83
N VAL A 68 2.94 12.37 1.77
CA VAL A 68 2.54 11.55 2.92
C VAL A 68 3.30 10.23 2.95
N ILE A 69 3.84 9.89 4.12
CA ILE A 69 4.40 8.56 4.39
C ILE A 69 3.31 7.70 5.06
N THR A 70 3.03 6.56 4.49
CA THR A 70 2.35 5.45 5.15
C THR A 70 3.31 4.26 5.20
N GLY A 71 3.10 3.29 6.08
CA GLY A 71 4.00 2.16 6.14
C GLY A 71 3.36 0.89 6.67
N SER A 72 3.90 -0.25 6.27
CA SER A 72 3.55 -1.55 6.85
C SER A 72 4.61 -1.97 7.86
N THR A 73 4.16 -2.54 9.00
CA THR A 73 5.08 -3.10 10.00
C THR A 73 5.96 -4.18 9.38
N TYR A 74 7.17 -4.34 9.90
CA TYR A 74 8.04 -5.42 9.45
C TYR A 74 7.52 -6.77 9.98
N PRO A 75 7.45 -7.82 9.15
CA PRO A 75 6.83 -9.08 9.52
C PRO A 75 7.76 -10.02 10.30
N ASP A 76 8.42 -9.51 11.33
CA ASP A 76 9.37 -10.24 12.18
C ASP A 76 9.12 -9.93 13.67
N VAL A 77 9.99 -10.40 14.55
CA VAL A 77 9.92 -10.17 16.00
C VAL A 77 9.89 -8.67 16.34
N ASP A 78 10.66 -7.87 15.62
CA ASP A 78 10.63 -6.41 15.72
C ASP A 78 9.81 -5.82 14.56
N PRO A 79 8.57 -5.35 14.81
CA PRO A 79 7.67 -4.83 13.78
C PRO A 79 8.08 -3.46 13.22
N LYS A 80 9.12 -2.82 13.79
CA LYS A 80 9.61 -1.48 13.39
C LYS A 80 8.57 -0.37 13.51
N THR A 81 7.54 -0.53 14.35
CA THR A 81 6.47 0.47 14.56
C THR A 81 7.06 1.82 14.96
N GLU A 82 7.90 1.84 16.01
CA GLU A 82 8.53 3.07 16.51
C GLU A 82 9.38 3.77 15.44
N LEU A 83 10.07 3.00 14.59
CA LEU A 83 10.84 3.55 13.49
C LEU A 83 9.94 4.25 12.46
N LEU A 84 8.81 3.64 12.09
CA LEU A 84 7.83 4.24 11.18
C LEU A 84 7.25 5.52 11.77
N VAL A 85 6.91 5.53 13.07
CA VAL A 85 6.44 6.73 13.79
C VAL A 85 7.47 7.85 13.73
N LYS A 86 8.73 7.55 14.09
CA LYS A 86 9.85 8.52 14.06
C LYS A 86 10.11 9.10 12.66
N LYS A 87 9.78 8.34 11.61
CA LYS A 87 9.92 8.77 10.21
C LYS A 87 8.67 9.46 9.67
N GLY A 88 7.71 9.79 10.53
CA GLY A 88 6.56 10.62 10.17
C GLY A 88 5.42 9.90 9.47
N ALA A 89 5.34 8.56 9.55
CA ALA A 89 4.23 7.81 8.99
C ALA A 89 2.90 8.29 9.60
N LYS A 90 1.89 8.56 8.76
CA LYS A 90 0.55 9.00 9.17
C LYS A 90 -0.42 7.84 9.35
N ILE A 91 -0.19 6.76 8.63
CA ILE A 91 -0.92 5.50 8.72
C ILE A 91 0.11 4.38 8.82
N ILE A 92 -0.07 3.49 9.77
CA ILE A 92 0.76 2.28 9.88
C ILE A 92 -0.14 1.06 9.78
N PHE A 93 0.12 0.24 8.77
CA PHE A 93 -0.57 -1.02 8.53
C PHE A 93 0.14 -2.16 9.26
N VAL A 94 -0.60 -2.98 10.00
CA VAL A 94 -0.08 -4.27 10.44
C VAL A 94 0.08 -5.15 9.19
N HIS A 95 1.28 -5.68 8.97
CA HIS A 95 1.62 -6.43 7.76
C HIS A 95 0.80 -7.73 7.62
N GLY A 96 0.42 -8.10 6.40
CA GLY A 96 -0.44 -9.24 6.08
C GLY A 96 -0.02 -10.57 6.71
N ILE A 97 1.28 -10.83 6.83
CA ILE A 97 1.80 -12.04 7.52
C ILE A 97 1.34 -12.13 8.97
N ILE A 98 1.07 -11.01 9.62
CA ILE A 98 0.58 -10.94 11.01
C ILE A 98 -0.94 -10.83 11.02
N SER A 99 -1.49 -9.93 10.24
CA SER A 99 -2.93 -9.63 10.26
C SER A 99 -3.78 -10.81 9.78
N ASP A 100 -3.34 -11.55 8.78
CA ASP A 100 -4.08 -12.69 8.24
C ASP A 100 -4.11 -13.90 9.20
N LYS A 101 -3.29 -13.91 10.24
CA LYS A 101 -3.36 -14.88 11.33
C LYS A 101 -4.50 -14.60 12.32
N LYS A 102 -5.06 -13.39 12.31
CA LYS A 102 -6.23 -13.01 13.14
C LYS A 102 -6.06 -13.29 14.64
N GLY A 103 -4.85 -13.09 15.17
CA GLY A 103 -4.49 -13.45 16.55
C GLY A 103 -4.20 -12.24 17.44
N ILE A 104 -3.82 -12.51 18.68
CA ILE A 104 -3.54 -11.48 19.71
C ILE A 104 -2.47 -10.47 19.27
N ASN A 105 -1.50 -10.90 18.45
CA ASN A 105 -0.45 -10.01 17.95
C ASN A 105 -1.01 -8.90 17.04
N LEU A 106 -2.06 -9.19 16.26
CA LEU A 106 -2.76 -8.17 15.47
C LEU A 106 -3.36 -7.11 16.38
N VAL A 107 -4.12 -7.53 17.40
CA VAL A 107 -4.77 -6.61 18.35
C VAL A 107 -3.73 -5.75 19.05
N ARG A 108 -2.68 -6.37 19.60
CA ARG A 108 -1.59 -5.67 20.29
C ARG A 108 -0.92 -4.61 19.40
N LEU A 109 -0.65 -4.92 18.12
CA LEU A 109 -0.02 -3.97 17.21
C LEU A 109 -0.95 -2.82 16.82
N LEU A 110 -2.25 -3.07 16.64
CA LEU A 110 -3.22 -2.00 16.39
C LEU A 110 -3.31 -1.03 17.57
N ASP A 111 -3.33 -1.56 18.80
CA ASP A 111 -3.34 -0.76 20.03
C ASP A 111 -2.02 0.03 20.19
N GLU A 112 -0.87 -0.60 19.92
CA GLU A 112 0.43 0.05 19.94
C GLU A 112 0.49 1.22 18.95
N ILE A 113 0.08 1.03 17.69
CA ILE A 113 0.04 2.07 16.66
C ILE A 113 -0.87 3.22 17.09
N SER A 114 -2.05 2.89 17.60
CA SER A 114 -3.01 3.88 18.11
C SER A 114 -2.45 4.65 19.30
N GLY A 115 -1.69 3.99 20.19
CA GLY A 115 -1.02 4.59 21.34
C GLY A 115 0.00 5.66 20.97
N TYR A 116 0.58 5.59 19.78
CA TYR A 116 1.44 6.65 19.23
C TYR A 116 0.64 7.81 18.58
N GLY A 117 -0.69 7.77 18.60
CA GLY A 117 -1.52 8.76 17.89
C GLY A 117 -1.51 8.63 16.37
N ILE A 118 -1.07 7.48 15.85
CA ILE A 118 -1.04 7.17 14.43
C ILE A 118 -2.30 6.41 14.03
N ILE A 119 -2.79 6.61 12.82
CA ILE A 119 -3.96 5.88 12.31
C ILE A 119 -3.59 4.40 12.11
N PRO A 120 -4.24 3.47 12.84
CA PRO A 120 -4.00 2.06 12.68
C PRO A 120 -4.68 1.53 11.43
N GLY A 121 -3.94 0.76 10.65
CA GLY A 121 -4.42 0.08 9.45
C GLY A 121 -4.05 -1.39 9.42
N ILE A 122 -4.61 -2.12 8.49
CA ILE A 122 -4.33 -3.53 8.22
C ILE A 122 -3.97 -3.70 6.76
N ALA A 123 -2.79 -4.25 6.50
CA ALA A 123 -2.48 -4.85 5.20
C ALA A 123 -2.87 -6.33 5.23
N SER A 124 -3.48 -6.83 4.16
CA SER A 124 -3.91 -8.24 4.10
C SER A 124 -3.62 -8.84 2.71
N HIS A 125 -3.23 -10.11 2.70
CA HIS A 125 -3.15 -10.93 1.49
C HIS A 125 -4.29 -11.94 1.40
N ASP A 126 -5.12 -12.02 2.45
CA ASP A 126 -6.36 -12.79 2.53
C ASP A 126 -7.48 -11.88 3.07
N PRO A 127 -7.94 -10.89 2.26
CA PRO A 127 -8.70 -9.76 2.75
C PRO A 127 -10.07 -10.11 3.30
N ILE A 128 -10.82 -11.02 2.68
CA ILE A 128 -12.20 -11.32 3.08
C ILE A 128 -12.31 -11.81 4.53
N PRO A 129 -11.64 -12.90 4.95
CA PRO A 129 -11.72 -13.36 6.32
C PRO A 129 -11.07 -12.39 7.31
N THR A 130 -10.07 -11.61 6.87
CA THR A 130 -9.41 -10.63 7.74
C THR A 130 -10.31 -9.43 8.01
N ILE A 131 -11.00 -8.89 7.01
CA ILE A 131 -11.98 -7.79 7.19
C ILE A 131 -13.13 -8.26 8.09
N LYS A 132 -13.71 -9.43 7.81
CA LYS A 132 -14.81 -10.00 8.63
C LYS A 132 -14.39 -10.15 10.08
N PHE A 133 -13.22 -10.72 10.34
CA PHE A 133 -12.68 -10.85 11.69
C PHE A 133 -12.57 -9.50 12.41
N CYS A 134 -12.10 -8.46 11.72
CA CYS A 134 -11.99 -7.12 12.31
C CYS A 134 -13.34 -6.51 12.66
N ILE A 135 -14.34 -6.70 11.79
CA ILE A 135 -15.71 -6.24 12.03
C ILE A 135 -16.34 -6.98 13.22
N GLU A 136 -16.30 -8.31 13.20
CA GLU A 136 -16.89 -9.17 14.24
C GLU A 136 -16.30 -8.92 15.63
N ASN A 137 -15.01 -8.58 15.69
CA ASN A 137 -14.31 -8.33 16.95
C ASN A 137 -14.20 -6.82 17.29
N SER A 138 -14.83 -5.94 16.52
CA SER A 138 -14.81 -4.48 16.72
C SER A 138 -13.40 -3.93 16.92
N LEU A 139 -12.45 -4.39 16.10
CA LEU A 139 -11.05 -3.99 16.25
C LEU A 139 -10.87 -2.50 15.93
N ASN A 140 -9.93 -1.86 16.62
CA ASN A 140 -9.56 -0.47 16.39
C ASN A 140 -8.74 -0.34 15.08
N VAL A 141 -9.44 -0.35 13.95
CA VAL A 141 -8.87 -0.19 12.61
C VAL A 141 -9.67 0.83 11.82
N ARG A 142 -9.01 1.61 10.99
CA ARG A 142 -9.64 2.62 10.13
C ARG A 142 -9.42 2.37 8.64
N VAL A 143 -8.29 1.75 8.28
CA VAL A 143 -7.85 1.64 6.88
C VAL A 143 -7.41 0.22 6.57
N PHE A 144 -7.86 -0.32 5.46
CA PHE A 144 -7.42 -1.61 4.93
C PHE A 144 -6.61 -1.42 3.64
N LEU A 145 -5.42 -1.99 3.59
CA LEU A 145 -4.57 -2.09 2.40
C LEU A 145 -4.71 -3.51 1.84
N ILE A 146 -5.46 -3.64 0.74
CA ILE A 146 -5.90 -4.93 0.22
C ILE A 146 -5.57 -5.11 -1.27
N PRO A 147 -5.33 -6.34 -1.76
CA PRO A 147 -5.29 -6.61 -3.18
C PRO A 147 -6.63 -6.22 -3.81
N PHE A 148 -6.59 -5.39 -4.87
CA PHE A 148 -7.79 -5.01 -5.60
C PHE A 148 -7.47 -4.79 -7.08
N ASN A 149 -7.96 -5.67 -7.95
CA ASN A 149 -7.65 -5.65 -9.38
C ASN A 149 -8.65 -6.48 -10.20
N SER A 150 -8.80 -6.18 -11.46
CA SER A 150 -9.78 -6.81 -12.37
C SER A 150 -9.53 -8.30 -12.68
N TYR A 151 -8.35 -8.84 -12.32
CA TYR A 151 -8.04 -10.26 -12.49
C TYR A 151 -8.37 -11.11 -11.26
N GLY A 152 -8.79 -10.48 -10.15
CA GLY A 152 -9.00 -11.20 -8.88
C GLY A 152 -7.71 -11.70 -8.24
N PHE A 153 -6.53 -11.21 -8.69
CA PHE A 153 -5.24 -11.68 -8.21
C PHE A 153 -5.08 -11.38 -6.72
N LEU A 154 -4.98 -12.44 -5.92
CA LEU A 154 -4.90 -12.43 -4.45
C LEU A 154 -6.11 -11.79 -3.76
N MET A 155 -7.25 -11.69 -4.41
CA MET A 155 -8.50 -11.16 -3.84
C MET A 155 -9.36 -12.23 -3.16
N GLY A 156 -9.02 -13.51 -3.31
CA GLY A 156 -9.88 -14.61 -2.90
C GLY A 156 -11.10 -14.72 -3.82
N LYS A 157 -12.30 -14.66 -3.27
CA LYS A 157 -13.53 -14.56 -4.04
C LYS A 157 -13.76 -13.10 -4.45
N ALA A 158 -13.28 -12.72 -5.65
CA ALA A 158 -13.25 -11.33 -6.08
C ALA A 158 -14.60 -10.61 -5.92
N LYS A 159 -15.72 -11.21 -6.38
CA LYS A 159 -17.06 -10.61 -6.25
C LYS A 159 -17.48 -10.38 -4.79
N GLU A 160 -17.15 -11.31 -3.90
CA GLU A 160 -17.45 -11.12 -2.47
C GLU A 160 -16.63 -9.98 -1.87
N LEU A 161 -15.36 -9.82 -2.28
CA LEU A 161 -14.54 -8.69 -1.86
C LEU A 161 -15.05 -7.36 -2.41
N GLU A 162 -15.46 -7.31 -3.69
CA GLU A 162 -16.10 -6.14 -4.30
C GLU A 162 -17.34 -5.72 -3.50
N GLU A 163 -18.23 -6.66 -3.19
CA GLU A 163 -19.43 -6.41 -2.38
C GLU A 163 -19.10 -5.88 -0.98
N ILE A 164 -18.08 -6.43 -0.31
CA ILE A 164 -17.63 -5.94 1.00
C ILE A 164 -17.11 -4.50 0.88
N VAL A 165 -16.25 -4.23 -0.10
CA VAL A 165 -15.68 -2.89 -0.31
C VAL A 165 -16.77 -1.87 -0.60
N ASP A 166 -17.72 -2.18 -1.48
CA ASP A 166 -18.72 -1.22 -1.95
C ASP A 166 -19.83 -0.96 -0.91
N ASN A 167 -20.13 -1.94 -0.05
CA ASN A 167 -21.17 -1.82 0.97
C ASN A 167 -20.65 -1.41 2.36
N THR A 168 -19.33 -1.31 2.56
CA THR A 168 -18.76 -0.95 3.86
C THR A 168 -18.39 0.53 3.88
N THR A 169 -19.05 1.31 4.73
CA THR A 169 -18.86 2.78 4.82
C THR A 169 -18.01 3.23 6.01
N ASN A 170 -17.74 2.33 6.96
CA ASN A 170 -17.04 2.67 8.22
C ASN A 170 -15.51 2.55 8.11
N PHE A 171 -15.00 2.05 6.98
CA PHE A 171 -13.58 1.84 6.72
C PHE A 171 -13.17 2.49 5.41
N TYR A 172 -11.89 2.81 5.30
CA TYR A 172 -11.25 3.23 4.07
C TYR A 172 -10.48 2.07 3.46
N PHE A 173 -10.64 1.86 2.16
CA PHE A 173 -9.92 0.81 1.42
C PHE A 173 -8.88 1.41 0.49
N VAL A 174 -7.65 0.95 0.65
CA VAL A 174 -6.52 1.28 -0.22
C VAL A 174 -6.19 0.07 -1.07
N GLY A 175 -6.26 0.22 -2.39
CA GLY A 175 -5.94 -0.85 -3.32
C GLY A 175 -4.43 -1.07 -3.46
N MET A 176 -3.96 -2.28 -3.26
CA MET A 176 -2.61 -2.71 -3.65
C MET A 176 -2.69 -3.80 -4.71
N LYS A 177 -1.53 -4.12 -5.36
CA LYS A 177 -1.46 -5.12 -6.44
C LYS A 177 -2.42 -4.81 -7.61
N THR A 178 -2.70 -3.53 -7.79
CA THR A 178 -3.68 -3.01 -8.75
C THR A 178 -3.40 -3.40 -10.19
N LEU A 179 -2.13 -3.55 -10.55
CA LEU A 179 -1.66 -3.99 -11.87
C LEU A 179 -1.39 -5.50 -11.94
N ALA A 180 -1.79 -6.31 -10.93
CA ALA A 180 -1.56 -7.76 -10.86
C ALA A 180 -0.11 -8.15 -11.24
N ALA A 181 0.89 -7.55 -10.57
CA ALA A 181 2.32 -7.70 -10.86
C ALA A 181 2.77 -7.27 -12.28
N GLY A 182 1.99 -6.43 -12.95
CA GLY A 182 2.27 -5.91 -14.29
C GLY A 182 1.53 -6.65 -15.42
N GLU A 183 0.62 -7.56 -15.08
CA GLU A 183 -0.20 -8.31 -16.05
C GLU A 183 -1.41 -7.49 -16.56
N ILE A 184 -1.83 -6.45 -15.84
CA ILE A 184 -2.94 -5.58 -16.22
C ILE A 184 -2.39 -4.23 -16.64
N LYS A 185 -2.84 -3.71 -17.78
CA LYS A 185 -2.51 -2.37 -18.22
C LYS A 185 -3.12 -1.31 -17.30
N PRO A 186 -2.46 -0.17 -17.05
CA PRO A 186 -2.93 0.87 -16.14
C PRO A 186 -4.35 1.38 -16.42
N ASP A 187 -4.70 1.60 -17.69
CA ASP A 187 -6.03 2.07 -18.09
C ASP A 187 -7.15 1.09 -17.70
N VAL A 188 -6.95 -0.19 -17.95
CA VAL A 188 -7.90 -1.25 -17.58
C VAL A 188 -8.00 -1.37 -16.05
N ALA A 189 -6.85 -1.36 -15.36
CA ALA A 189 -6.79 -1.50 -13.90
C ALA A 189 -7.52 -0.37 -13.19
N PHE A 190 -7.22 0.88 -13.54
CA PHE A 190 -7.79 2.03 -12.83
C PHE A 190 -9.20 2.38 -13.24
N GLN A 191 -9.63 2.03 -14.47
CA GLN A 191 -11.03 2.08 -14.84
C GLN A 191 -11.88 1.09 -14.01
N TYR A 192 -11.37 -0.12 -13.76
CA TYR A 192 -12.03 -1.08 -12.88
C TYR A 192 -12.10 -0.56 -11.44
N ILE A 193 -10.97 -0.13 -10.87
CA ILE A 193 -10.90 0.35 -9.48
C ILE A 193 -11.83 1.55 -9.25
N ALA A 194 -11.93 2.44 -10.22
CA ALA A 194 -12.76 3.64 -10.15
C ALA A 194 -14.28 3.35 -10.02
N ASN A 195 -14.73 2.13 -10.31
CA ASN A 195 -16.13 1.73 -10.14
C ASN A 195 -16.43 1.19 -8.72
N HIS A 196 -15.44 1.15 -7.84
CA HIS A 196 -15.56 0.59 -6.50
C HIS A 196 -15.17 1.62 -5.42
N ASN A 197 -15.57 1.35 -4.17
CA ASN A 197 -15.29 2.21 -3.02
C ASN A 197 -13.82 2.07 -2.54
N ILE A 198 -12.86 2.29 -3.45
CA ILE A 198 -11.43 2.35 -3.17
C ILE A 198 -11.01 3.83 -3.12
N CYS A 199 -10.57 4.30 -1.95
CA CYS A 199 -10.25 5.71 -1.74
C CYS A 199 -8.82 6.11 -2.17
N ALA A 200 -7.90 5.15 -2.27
CA ALA A 200 -6.54 5.37 -2.71
C ALA A 200 -5.92 4.07 -3.25
N VAL A 201 -4.80 4.20 -3.95
CA VAL A 201 -4.06 3.05 -4.49
C VAL A 201 -2.57 3.15 -4.21
N THR A 202 -1.90 2.00 -4.04
CA THR A 202 -0.45 1.90 -4.05
C THR A 202 0.00 1.20 -5.33
N ILE A 203 0.88 1.86 -6.10
CA ILE A 203 1.34 1.38 -7.41
C ILE A 203 2.83 1.12 -7.33
N GLY A 204 3.27 -0.11 -7.63
CA GLY A 204 4.67 -0.46 -7.77
C GLY A 204 5.17 -0.07 -9.16
N MET A 205 6.23 0.74 -9.24
CA MET A 205 6.81 1.23 -10.49
C MET A 205 8.33 1.17 -10.40
N VAL A 206 9.02 0.87 -11.50
CA VAL A 206 10.48 0.65 -11.55
C VAL A 206 11.18 1.42 -12.67
N THR A 207 10.43 2.17 -13.48
CA THR A 207 10.96 3.08 -14.51
C THR A 207 10.23 4.41 -14.46
N LYS A 208 10.89 5.49 -14.91
CA LYS A 208 10.27 6.82 -15.03
C LYS A 208 9.02 6.78 -15.92
N GLN A 209 9.09 6.06 -17.02
CA GLN A 209 7.93 5.91 -17.92
C GLN A 209 6.73 5.30 -17.19
N GLN A 210 6.93 4.23 -16.42
CA GLN A 210 5.86 3.66 -15.60
C GLN A 210 5.35 4.64 -14.54
N ALA A 211 6.25 5.41 -13.93
CA ALA A 211 5.89 6.40 -12.91
C ALA A 211 5.03 7.53 -13.51
N GLU A 212 5.34 7.99 -14.69
CA GLU A 212 4.54 8.98 -15.41
C GLU A 212 3.19 8.42 -15.83
N GLU A 213 3.20 7.37 -16.64
CA GLU A 213 2.00 6.78 -17.24
C GLU A 213 1.00 6.27 -16.19
N SER A 214 1.46 5.43 -15.25
CA SER A 214 0.56 4.82 -14.28
C SER A 214 0.00 5.84 -13.30
N THR A 215 0.77 6.88 -12.92
CA THR A 215 0.29 7.92 -12.03
C THR A 215 -0.77 8.80 -12.70
N GLU A 216 -0.51 9.25 -13.93
CA GLU A 216 -1.47 10.08 -14.69
C GLU A 216 -2.79 9.35 -14.93
N ILE A 217 -2.72 8.07 -15.36
CA ILE A 217 -3.93 7.27 -15.63
C ILE A 217 -4.71 7.01 -14.33
N ALA A 218 -4.02 6.65 -13.23
CA ALA A 218 -4.66 6.43 -11.95
C ALA A 218 -5.42 7.67 -11.47
N LEU A 219 -4.77 8.83 -11.46
CA LEU A 219 -5.39 10.09 -11.04
C LEU A 219 -6.57 10.48 -11.92
N LYS A 220 -6.43 10.38 -13.24
CA LYS A 220 -7.52 10.67 -14.17
C LYS A 220 -8.74 9.78 -13.91
N SER A 221 -8.52 8.49 -13.66
CA SER A 221 -9.60 7.54 -13.44
C SER A 221 -10.27 7.72 -12.07
N LEU A 222 -9.47 7.90 -11.00
CA LEU A 222 -10.00 8.00 -9.64
C LEU A 222 -10.65 9.36 -9.37
N ASN A 223 -10.12 10.47 -9.89
CA ASN A 223 -10.69 11.80 -9.67
C ASN A 223 -12.00 12.03 -10.41
N ASN A 224 -12.29 11.29 -11.48
CA ASN A 224 -13.56 11.40 -12.18
C ASN A 224 -14.76 10.86 -11.38
N ASN A 225 -14.50 10.10 -10.32
CA ASN A 225 -15.53 9.50 -9.46
C ASN A 225 -15.71 10.21 -8.10
N LEU A 226 -14.93 11.26 -7.83
CA LEU A 226 -15.08 12.12 -6.64
C LEU A 226 -16.15 13.23 -6.86
N LYS A 227 -17.22 12.90 -7.60
CA LYS A 227 -18.35 13.82 -7.83
C LYS A 227 -19.51 13.51 -6.90
#